data_cdea21bea92208c7611989fcb1daa411
#
_entry.id   cdea21bea92208c7611989fcb1daa411
#
_cell.length_a   1.000
_cell.length_b   1.000
_cell.length_c   1.000
_cell.angle_alpha   90.00
_cell.angle_beta   90.00
_cell.angle_gamma   90.00
#
_symmetry.space_group_name_H-M   'P 1'
#
loop_
_entity.id
_entity.type
_entity.pdbx_description
1 polymer ?
#
loop_
_entity_poly.entity_id
_entity_poly.type
_entity_poly.pdbx_seq_one_letter_code
_entity_poly.pdbx_strand_id
1 'polypeptide(L)'
;MKKILIIGSVHVDFVSHVDKLPQGNEEFNVLKQEQLISGTGFKAADVFQHFDFPYELYAPVGTGIYGEAVEAEMVVRKLPIHVRSELVNGCTYHMIDQEGSQTYFSVPGGEYNFDISYAQTLEKDDIDAILLYGEMLSGEGVIDLLNTIDDLEKPIYFVPGEFGDQMDEDIFRALCSLNPILILSETDAFYLSGEKFLDFKMTAEYLHDLTCSDVMIFKNDEGVYCYGDEKFILPCEHVNDIELQAAIFVLAQLAGVDVKNSMVFMHDFAQKLIQDWDNFTFEEGKITLAEIIAQK
;
A
#
# COMPACT_ATOMS: atom_id res chain seq x y z
N MET A 1 -5.10 12.45 20.01
CA MET A 1 -4.27 12.59 18.82
C MET A 1 -5.07 11.91 17.72
N LYS A 2 -5.26 12.58 16.62
CA LYS A 2 -6.02 12.03 15.51
C LYS A 2 -5.26 10.88 14.86
N LYS A 3 -5.95 10.03 14.12
CA LYS A 3 -5.46 8.78 13.55
C LYS A 3 -5.42 8.86 12.03
N ILE A 4 -4.60 8.02 11.40
CA ILE A 4 -4.79 7.68 9.99
C ILE A 4 -5.74 6.50 9.89
N LEU A 5 -6.64 6.50 8.90
CA LEU A 5 -7.41 5.34 8.49
C LEU A 5 -6.65 4.60 7.40
N ILE A 6 -6.20 3.39 7.71
CA ILE A 6 -5.54 2.48 6.75
C ILE A 6 -6.60 1.53 6.22
N ILE A 7 -6.78 1.47 4.91
CA ILE A 7 -7.74 0.59 4.22
C ILE A 7 -6.95 -0.28 3.26
N GLY A 8 -6.78 -1.54 3.62
CA GLY A 8 -5.97 -2.50 2.87
C GLY A 8 -6.24 -3.93 3.31
N SER A 9 -5.55 -4.87 2.70
CA SER A 9 -5.76 -6.29 2.96
C SER A 9 -4.82 -6.88 4.00
N VAL A 10 -5.18 -8.08 4.45
CA VAL A 10 -4.31 -9.00 5.19
C VAL A 10 -4.57 -10.42 4.70
N HIS A 11 -3.52 -11.12 4.28
CA HIS A 11 -3.63 -12.45 3.69
C HIS A 11 -2.39 -13.32 3.97
N VAL A 12 -2.49 -14.60 3.60
CA VAL A 12 -1.35 -15.52 3.62
C VAL A 12 -0.58 -15.35 2.30
N ASP A 13 0.73 -15.20 2.40
CA ASP A 13 1.64 -15.17 1.26
C ASP A 13 2.54 -16.43 1.28
N PHE A 14 2.56 -17.16 0.15
CA PHE A 14 3.41 -18.31 -0.09
C PHE A 14 4.60 -17.91 -0.96
N VAL A 15 5.69 -17.51 -0.32
CA VAL A 15 6.93 -17.13 -1.02
C VAL A 15 7.69 -18.38 -1.42
N SER A 16 7.81 -18.62 -2.73
CA SER A 16 8.41 -19.83 -3.31
C SER A 16 9.65 -19.49 -4.12
N HIS A 17 10.80 -20.01 -3.73
CA HIS A 17 12.02 -19.91 -4.53
C HIS A 17 12.08 -21.06 -5.54
N VAL A 18 12.33 -20.74 -6.79
CA VAL A 18 12.38 -21.69 -7.93
C VAL A 18 13.66 -21.49 -8.73
N ASP A 19 14.06 -22.48 -9.53
CA ASP A 19 15.22 -22.32 -10.41
C ASP A 19 14.97 -21.28 -11.50
N LYS A 20 13.76 -21.31 -12.09
CA LYS A 20 13.28 -20.34 -13.08
C LYS A 20 11.76 -20.19 -12.93
N LEU A 21 11.23 -19.08 -13.34
CA LEU A 21 9.78 -18.90 -13.39
C LEU A 21 9.16 -19.87 -14.41
N PRO A 22 8.06 -20.57 -14.03
CA PRO A 22 7.43 -21.55 -14.91
C PRO A 22 6.82 -20.91 -16.16
N GLN A 23 6.96 -21.57 -17.29
CA GLN A 23 6.24 -21.26 -18.52
C GLN A 23 5.09 -22.24 -18.69
N GLY A 24 4.16 -21.96 -19.61
CA GLY A 24 3.01 -22.81 -19.84
C GLY A 24 3.40 -24.27 -20.15
N ASN A 25 2.66 -25.22 -19.56
CA ASN A 25 2.86 -26.67 -19.70
C ASN A 25 4.17 -27.22 -19.13
N GLU A 26 4.79 -26.54 -18.17
CA GLU A 26 5.97 -27.05 -17.45
C GLU A 26 5.58 -27.57 -16.07
N GLU A 27 6.22 -28.68 -15.66
CA GLU A 27 6.26 -29.14 -14.29
C GLU A 27 7.59 -28.66 -13.67
N PHE A 28 7.54 -28.08 -12.49
CA PHE A 28 8.72 -27.56 -11.80
C PHE A 28 8.66 -27.85 -10.31
N ASN A 29 9.83 -27.87 -9.68
CA ASN A 29 9.96 -28.08 -8.26
C ASN A 29 10.27 -26.75 -7.57
N VAL A 30 9.61 -26.52 -6.45
CA VAL A 30 9.92 -25.42 -5.53
C VAL A 30 11.15 -25.83 -4.72
N LEU A 31 12.17 -24.99 -4.70
CA LEU A 31 13.42 -25.23 -3.95
C LEU A 31 13.24 -24.94 -2.47
N LYS A 32 12.53 -23.86 -2.15
CA LYS A 32 12.21 -23.40 -0.79
C LYS A 32 10.87 -22.73 -0.84
N GLN A 33 10.02 -22.97 0.16
CA GLN A 33 8.77 -22.24 0.35
C GLN A 33 8.66 -21.76 1.80
N GLU A 34 8.21 -20.54 1.94
CA GLU A 34 7.88 -19.91 3.22
C GLU A 34 6.42 -19.48 3.19
N GLN A 35 5.74 -19.60 4.32
CA GLN A 35 4.41 -19.06 4.51
C GLN A 35 4.53 -17.88 5.45
N LEU A 36 4.07 -16.73 4.99
CA LEU A 36 4.11 -15.47 5.74
C LEU A 36 2.71 -14.90 5.82
N ILE A 37 2.45 -14.07 6.82
CA ILE A 37 1.30 -13.17 6.80
C ILE A 37 1.76 -11.84 6.23
N SER A 38 1.01 -11.34 5.27
CA SER A 38 1.33 -10.17 4.48
C SER A 38 0.04 -9.41 4.13
N GLY A 39 0.15 -8.49 3.22
CA GLY A 39 -0.92 -7.62 2.75
C GLY A 39 -0.60 -6.16 3.04
N THR A 40 -1.18 -5.28 2.25
CA THR A 40 -0.88 -3.85 2.28
C THR A 40 -1.30 -3.21 3.60
N GLY A 41 -2.51 -3.54 4.09
CA GLY A 41 -3.02 -3.08 5.38
C GLY A 41 -2.18 -3.60 6.55
N PHE A 42 -1.73 -4.87 6.48
CA PHE A 42 -0.87 -5.46 7.50
C PHE A 42 0.47 -4.74 7.61
N LYS A 43 1.18 -4.57 6.48
CA LYS A 43 2.48 -3.89 6.43
C LYS A 43 2.37 -2.43 6.91
N ALA A 44 1.36 -1.71 6.45
CA ALA A 44 1.16 -0.33 6.85
C ALA A 44 0.87 -0.21 8.36
N ALA A 45 -0.06 -1.01 8.88
CA ALA A 45 -0.38 -0.99 10.31
C ALA A 45 0.82 -1.32 11.18
N ASP A 46 1.64 -2.30 10.78
CA ASP A 46 2.86 -2.67 11.49
C ASP A 46 3.88 -1.50 11.54
N VAL A 47 4.04 -0.78 10.44
CA VAL A 47 4.87 0.44 10.40
C VAL A 47 4.33 1.49 11.37
N PHE A 48 3.05 1.85 11.26
CA PHE A 48 2.45 2.88 12.12
C PHE A 48 2.52 2.50 13.61
N GLN A 49 2.29 1.22 13.93
CA GLN A 49 2.38 0.72 15.29
C GLN A 49 3.81 0.82 15.84
N HIS A 50 4.82 0.43 15.07
CA HIS A 50 6.21 0.52 15.50
C HIS A 50 6.68 1.96 15.72
N PHE A 51 6.13 2.93 15.01
CA PHE A 51 6.38 4.36 15.23
C PHE A 51 5.52 4.98 16.35
N ASP A 52 4.72 4.17 17.05
CA ASP A 52 3.77 4.66 18.06
C ASP A 52 2.81 5.74 17.50
N PHE A 53 2.54 5.70 16.20
CA PHE A 53 1.66 6.64 15.54
C PHE A 53 0.22 6.11 15.53
N PRO A 54 -0.78 6.90 15.95
CA PRO A 54 -2.17 6.41 16.02
C PRO A 54 -2.72 6.08 14.65
N TYR A 55 -3.36 4.93 14.54
CA TYR A 55 -4.03 4.49 13.32
C TYR A 55 -5.35 3.78 13.63
N GLU A 56 -6.21 3.71 12.63
CA GLU A 56 -7.38 2.87 12.54
C GLU A 56 -7.17 1.93 11.35
N LEU A 57 -7.39 0.62 11.52
CA LEU A 57 -7.13 -0.36 10.47
C LEU A 57 -8.43 -0.98 9.98
N TYR A 58 -8.75 -0.77 8.72
CA TYR A 58 -9.72 -1.57 7.99
C TYR A 58 -8.96 -2.64 7.17
N ALA A 59 -8.92 -3.84 7.70
CA ALA A 59 -8.39 -5.02 7.04
C ALA A 59 -9.26 -6.21 7.46
N PRO A 60 -10.26 -6.62 6.68
CA PRO A 60 -11.15 -7.70 7.04
C PRO A 60 -10.41 -9.03 7.15
N VAL A 61 -10.71 -9.79 8.20
CA VAL A 61 -10.18 -11.14 8.38
C VAL A 61 -11.27 -12.15 8.03
N GLY A 62 -11.00 -12.99 7.04
CA GLY A 62 -11.91 -14.02 6.58
C GLY A 62 -11.88 -15.28 7.44
N THR A 63 -12.60 -16.30 6.98
CA THR A 63 -12.66 -17.64 7.61
C THR A 63 -11.68 -18.62 6.97
N GLY A 64 -11.68 -19.87 7.47
CA GLY A 64 -10.86 -20.98 6.96
C GLY A 64 -9.42 -20.95 7.47
N ILE A 65 -8.61 -21.87 6.95
CA ILE A 65 -7.24 -22.08 7.45
C ILE A 65 -6.35 -20.84 7.27
N TYR A 66 -6.58 -20.04 6.25
CA TYR A 66 -5.85 -18.80 6.01
C TYR A 66 -6.32 -17.70 6.96
N GLY A 67 -7.64 -17.58 7.19
CA GLY A 67 -8.19 -16.65 8.18
C GLY A 67 -7.69 -16.94 9.60
N GLU A 68 -7.63 -18.21 9.99
CA GLU A 68 -7.07 -18.62 11.30
C GLU A 68 -5.59 -18.24 11.43
N ALA A 69 -4.80 -18.43 10.36
CA ALA A 69 -3.38 -18.05 10.34
C ALA A 69 -3.20 -16.53 10.43
N VAL A 70 -3.98 -15.77 9.66
CA VAL A 70 -3.99 -14.30 9.70
C VAL A 70 -4.35 -13.79 11.10
N GLU A 71 -5.45 -14.31 11.69
CA GLU A 71 -5.88 -13.92 13.03
C GLU A 71 -4.79 -14.18 14.08
N ALA A 72 -4.15 -15.35 14.01
CA ALA A 72 -3.10 -15.71 14.94
C ALA A 72 -1.91 -14.74 14.90
N GLU A 73 -1.46 -14.36 13.69
CA GLU A 73 -0.36 -13.40 13.52
C GLU A 73 -0.75 -11.98 13.95
N MET A 74 -1.94 -11.50 13.58
CA MET A 74 -2.43 -10.21 14.03
C MET A 74 -2.48 -10.09 15.54
N VAL A 75 -2.92 -11.17 16.23
CA VAL A 75 -2.91 -11.24 17.71
C VAL A 75 -1.47 -11.18 18.26
N VAL A 76 -0.53 -11.94 17.66
CA VAL A 76 0.88 -11.93 18.07
C VAL A 76 1.47 -10.53 17.95
N ARG A 77 1.19 -9.84 16.84
CA ARG A 77 1.66 -8.48 16.59
C ARG A 77 0.85 -7.39 17.27
N LYS A 78 -0.24 -7.75 17.93
CA LYS A 78 -1.17 -6.82 18.61
C LYS A 78 -1.83 -5.83 17.63
N LEU A 79 -2.01 -6.23 16.39
CA LEU A 79 -2.76 -5.46 15.41
C LEU A 79 -4.26 -5.63 15.63
N PRO A 80 -5.08 -4.58 15.50
CA PRO A 80 -6.50 -4.65 15.73
C PRO A 80 -7.22 -5.44 14.63
N ILE A 81 -8.23 -6.22 14.99
CA ILE A 81 -9.16 -6.87 14.06
C ILE A 81 -10.54 -6.26 14.32
N HIS A 82 -10.94 -5.31 13.49
CA HIS A 82 -12.22 -4.62 13.61
C HIS A 82 -13.32 -5.28 12.80
N VAL A 83 -12.97 -5.93 11.68
CA VAL A 83 -13.94 -6.53 10.75
C VAL A 83 -13.61 -7.99 10.49
N ARG A 84 -14.67 -8.83 10.51
CA ARG A 84 -14.59 -10.24 10.15
C ARG A 84 -15.51 -10.53 8.98
N SER A 85 -14.97 -11.15 7.94
CA SER A 85 -15.75 -11.59 6.80
C SER A 85 -16.24 -13.04 7.00
N GLU A 86 -17.47 -13.33 6.58
CA GLU A 86 -17.99 -14.70 6.53
C GLU A 86 -17.37 -15.52 5.39
N LEU A 87 -16.74 -14.85 4.41
CA LEU A 87 -16.05 -15.50 3.31
C LEU A 87 -14.69 -16.05 3.77
N VAL A 88 -14.14 -17.00 3.01
CA VAL A 88 -12.79 -17.50 3.27
C VAL A 88 -11.77 -16.40 3.03
N ASN A 89 -10.69 -16.38 3.80
CA ASN A 89 -9.56 -15.49 3.54
C ASN A 89 -8.77 -15.98 2.33
N GLY A 90 -8.32 -15.06 1.51
CA GLY A 90 -7.50 -15.36 0.34
C GLY A 90 -6.04 -15.62 0.68
N CYS A 91 -5.26 -15.85 -0.38
CA CYS A 91 -3.82 -16.00 -0.31
C CYS A 91 -3.15 -15.53 -1.59
N THR A 92 -1.87 -15.21 -1.50
CA THR A 92 -1.02 -14.90 -2.65
C THR A 92 0.09 -15.93 -2.76
N TYR A 93 0.39 -16.34 -3.99
CA TYR A 93 1.55 -17.15 -4.32
C TYR A 93 2.57 -16.26 -5.03
N HIS A 94 3.71 -16.09 -4.39
CA HIS A 94 4.82 -15.29 -4.87
C HIS A 94 5.97 -16.22 -5.26
N MET A 95 6.39 -16.21 -6.52
CA MET A 95 7.50 -17.00 -7.02
C MET A 95 8.67 -16.11 -7.37
N ILE A 96 9.86 -16.51 -6.92
CA ILE A 96 11.12 -15.78 -7.12
C ILE A 96 12.11 -16.76 -7.73
N ASP A 97 12.67 -16.44 -8.90
CA ASP A 97 13.72 -17.26 -9.52
C ASP A 97 15.13 -16.85 -9.05
N GLN A 98 16.14 -17.59 -9.54
CA GLN A 98 17.54 -17.35 -9.17
C GLN A 98 18.10 -16.03 -9.73
N GLU A 99 17.46 -15.44 -10.74
CA GLU A 99 17.85 -14.16 -11.33
C GLU A 99 17.14 -12.98 -10.61
N GLY A 100 16.24 -13.29 -9.66
CA GLY A 100 15.44 -12.30 -8.93
C GLY A 100 14.18 -11.86 -9.67
N SER A 101 13.84 -12.51 -10.81
CA SER A 101 12.57 -12.27 -11.48
C SER A 101 11.42 -12.84 -10.65
N GLN A 102 10.30 -12.14 -10.65
CA GLN A 102 9.17 -12.43 -9.76
C GLN A 102 7.87 -12.56 -10.54
N THR A 103 6.98 -13.40 -10.05
CA THR A 103 5.59 -13.48 -10.50
C THR A 103 4.67 -13.76 -9.34
N TYR A 104 3.47 -13.21 -9.41
CA TYR A 104 2.44 -13.33 -8.38
C TYR A 104 1.16 -13.89 -9.00
N PHE A 105 0.42 -14.66 -8.22
CA PHE A 105 -0.99 -14.93 -8.48
C PHE A 105 -1.75 -14.98 -7.16
N SER A 106 -2.80 -14.20 -7.09
CA SER A 106 -3.62 -14.04 -5.90
C SER A 106 -4.93 -14.80 -6.05
N VAL A 107 -5.37 -15.37 -4.94
CA VAL A 107 -6.69 -15.95 -4.78
C VAL A 107 -7.45 -15.03 -3.83
N PRO A 108 -8.20 -14.05 -4.36
CA PRO A 108 -8.91 -13.09 -3.52
C PRO A 108 -9.98 -13.77 -2.68
N GLY A 109 -10.19 -13.25 -1.48
CA GLY A 109 -11.19 -13.73 -0.53
C GLY A 109 -11.93 -12.57 0.12
N GLY A 110 -12.45 -12.81 1.32
CA GLY A 110 -13.23 -11.82 2.06
C GLY A 110 -12.44 -10.59 2.53
N GLU A 111 -11.12 -10.63 2.47
CA GLU A 111 -10.22 -9.53 2.86
C GLU A 111 -10.25 -8.33 1.91
N TYR A 112 -10.82 -8.49 0.70
CA TYR A 112 -10.95 -7.39 -0.28
C TYR A 112 -12.33 -6.70 -0.24
N ASN A 113 -13.26 -7.20 0.55
CA ASN A 113 -14.63 -6.68 0.58
C ASN A 113 -14.79 -5.56 1.61
N PHE A 114 -15.59 -4.55 1.27
CA PHE A 114 -15.93 -3.50 2.22
C PHE A 114 -17.27 -3.78 2.90
N ASP A 115 -17.26 -3.75 4.23
CA ASP A 115 -18.47 -3.85 5.05
C ASP A 115 -18.90 -2.45 5.51
N ILE A 116 -20.02 -1.98 4.97
CA ILE A 116 -20.59 -0.66 5.30
C ILE A 116 -20.90 -0.51 6.80
N SER A 117 -21.11 -1.60 7.54
CA SER A 117 -21.34 -1.50 8.97
C SER A 117 -20.15 -0.94 9.73
N TYR A 118 -18.94 -1.16 9.24
CA TYR A 118 -17.73 -0.57 9.78
C TYR A 118 -17.71 0.96 9.64
N ALA A 119 -18.19 1.51 8.52
CA ALA A 119 -18.27 2.95 8.31
C ALA A 119 -19.03 3.67 9.42
N GLN A 120 -20.05 3.02 9.99
CA GLN A 120 -20.85 3.56 11.08
C GLN A 120 -20.10 3.64 12.41
N THR A 121 -18.93 3.00 12.52
CA THR A 121 -18.08 3.04 13.71
C THR A 121 -17.03 4.15 13.66
N LEU A 122 -16.84 4.77 12.49
CA LEU A 122 -15.83 5.81 12.26
C LEU A 122 -16.34 7.18 12.73
N GLU A 123 -15.51 7.83 13.53
CA GLU A 123 -15.75 9.22 13.94
C GLU A 123 -14.89 10.14 13.07
N LYS A 124 -15.51 10.90 12.18
CA LYS A 124 -14.84 11.82 11.22
C LYS A 124 -13.78 12.71 11.88
N ASP A 125 -14.06 13.21 13.09
CA ASP A 125 -13.17 14.10 13.81
C ASP A 125 -11.93 13.41 14.36
N ASP A 126 -11.92 12.08 14.44
CA ASP A 126 -10.79 11.28 14.90
C ASP A 126 -9.82 10.92 13.77
N ILE A 127 -10.19 11.10 12.52
CA ILE A 127 -9.39 10.78 11.34
C ILE A 127 -8.71 12.05 10.79
N ASP A 128 -7.42 11.98 10.49
CA ASP A 128 -6.64 13.06 9.87
C ASP A 128 -6.37 12.82 8.39
N ALA A 129 -6.22 11.56 7.98
CA ALA A 129 -5.95 11.17 6.61
C ALA A 129 -6.39 9.71 6.36
N ILE A 130 -6.45 9.33 5.10
CA ILE A 130 -6.80 7.99 4.63
C ILE A 130 -5.66 7.46 3.77
N LEU A 131 -5.19 6.24 4.04
CA LEU A 131 -4.29 5.47 3.18
C LEU A 131 -5.08 4.32 2.59
N LEU A 132 -5.37 4.39 1.29
CA LEU A 132 -6.18 3.44 0.55
C LEU A 132 -5.32 2.63 -0.42
N TYR A 133 -5.45 1.32 -0.36
CA TYR A 133 -4.79 0.39 -1.29
C TYR A 133 -5.76 -0.17 -2.33
N GLY A 134 -5.24 -0.41 -3.54
CA GLY A 134 -6.04 -0.67 -4.74
C GLY A 134 -6.86 -1.96 -4.71
N GLU A 135 -6.39 -3.01 -4.04
CA GLU A 135 -7.14 -4.26 -3.91
C GLU A 135 -8.52 -4.08 -3.28
N MET A 136 -8.67 -3.06 -2.43
CA MET A 136 -9.94 -2.74 -1.78
C MET A 136 -10.98 -2.16 -2.75
N LEU A 137 -10.53 -1.76 -3.95
CA LEU A 137 -11.41 -1.29 -5.05
C LEU A 137 -11.79 -2.40 -6.03
N SER A 138 -11.35 -3.65 -5.79
CA SER A 138 -11.69 -4.82 -6.61
C SER A 138 -12.75 -5.73 -5.99
N GLY A 139 -13.04 -5.56 -4.70
CA GLY A 139 -13.97 -6.40 -3.94
C GLY A 139 -15.42 -5.93 -3.98
N GLU A 140 -16.28 -6.63 -3.23
CA GLU A 140 -17.65 -6.19 -2.99
C GLU A 140 -17.69 -4.97 -2.06
N GLY A 141 -18.70 -4.11 -2.20
CA GLY A 141 -18.89 -2.92 -1.37
C GLY A 141 -18.06 -1.71 -1.77
N VAL A 142 -17.43 -1.71 -2.96
CA VAL A 142 -16.55 -0.62 -3.41
C VAL A 142 -17.27 0.75 -3.48
N ILE A 143 -18.53 0.77 -3.86
CA ILE A 143 -19.32 2.02 -3.90
C ILE A 143 -19.56 2.55 -2.48
N ASP A 144 -19.86 1.67 -1.54
CA ASP A 144 -20.04 2.06 -0.13
C ASP A 144 -18.71 2.53 0.47
N LEU A 145 -17.59 1.93 0.06
CA LEU A 145 -16.25 2.39 0.44
C LEU A 145 -15.99 3.81 -0.06
N LEU A 146 -16.20 4.09 -1.34
CA LEU A 146 -15.99 5.42 -1.92
C LEU A 146 -16.89 6.47 -1.28
N ASN A 147 -18.15 6.16 -1.03
CA ASN A 147 -19.07 7.06 -0.31
C ASN A 147 -18.58 7.31 1.14
N THR A 148 -18.10 6.29 1.83
CA THR A 148 -17.54 6.44 3.18
C THR A 148 -16.32 7.35 3.20
N ILE A 149 -15.43 7.21 2.22
CA ILE A 149 -14.23 8.05 2.08
C ILE A 149 -14.62 9.50 1.81
N ASP A 150 -15.60 9.73 0.91
CA ASP A 150 -16.13 11.06 0.60
C ASP A 150 -16.73 11.74 1.84
N ASP A 151 -17.56 11.02 2.59
CA ASP A 151 -18.19 11.52 3.81
C ASP A 151 -17.18 11.92 4.90
N LEU A 152 -16.01 11.27 4.94
CA LEU A 152 -14.93 11.61 5.87
C LEU A 152 -14.29 12.96 5.52
N GLU A 153 -14.25 13.39 4.26
CA GLU A 153 -13.65 14.67 3.80
C GLU A 153 -12.21 14.84 4.30
N LYS A 154 -11.37 13.81 4.15
CA LYS A 154 -9.97 13.81 4.57
C LYS A 154 -9.04 13.64 3.38
N PRO A 155 -7.79 14.10 3.48
CA PRO A 155 -6.78 13.79 2.48
C PRO A 155 -6.66 12.28 2.26
N ILE A 156 -6.63 11.87 1.00
CA ILE A 156 -6.54 10.47 0.58
C ILE A 156 -5.18 10.26 -0.06
N TYR A 157 -4.45 9.27 0.40
CA TYR A 157 -3.26 8.72 -0.26
C TYR A 157 -3.65 7.40 -0.89
N PHE A 158 -3.53 7.29 -2.19
CA PHE A 158 -3.94 6.10 -2.94
C PHE A 158 -2.75 5.40 -3.57
N VAL A 159 -2.66 4.10 -3.34
CA VAL A 159 -1.62 3.20 -3.85
C VAL A 159 -2.31 2.03 -4.54
N PRO A 160 -2.31 1.95 -5.88
CA PRO A 160 -2.98 0.87 -6.61
C PRO A 160 -2.34 -0.50 -6.36
N GLY A 161 -1.03 -0.54 -6.10
CA GLY A 161 -0.29 -1.79 -5.93
C GLY A 161 -0.39 -2.67 -7.18
N GLU A 162 -0.54 -3.97 -6.98
CA GLU A 162 -0.66 -4.95 -8.07
C GLU A 162 -2.00 -4.87 -8.85
N PHE A 163 -2.89 -3.95 -8.47
CA PHE A 163 -4.23 -3.80 -9.07
C PHE A 163 -4.33 -2.64 -10.08
N GLY A 164 -3.25 -1.93 -10.34
CA GLY A 164 -3.27 -0.77 -11.24
C GLY A 164 -3.72 -1.09 -12.66
N ASP A 165 -3.28 -2.22 -13.21
CA ASP A 165 -3.62 -2.69 -14.57
C ASP A 165 -5.01 -3.35 -14.66
N GLN A 166 -5.59 -3.74 -13.53
CA GLN A 166 -6.88 -4.43 -13.44
C GLN A 166 -8.01 -3.50 -12.96
N MET A 167 -7.68 -2.25 -12.65
CA MET A 167 -8.63 -1.31 -12.08
C MET A 167 -9.70 -0.92 -13.09
N ASP A 168 -10.96 -1.02 -12.67
CA ASP A 168 -12.10 -0.54 -13.45
C ASP A 168 -12.01 0.97 -13.67
N GLU A 169 -12.18 1.42 -14.94
CA GLU A 169 -12.03 2.84 -15.31
C GLU A 169 -13.06 3.73 -14.61
N ASP A 170 -14.30 3.26 -14.43
CA ASP A 170 -15.36 4.05 -13.79
C ASP A 170 -15.11 4.17 -12.29
N ILE A 171 -14.61 3.12 -11.65
CA ILE A 171 -14.20 3.14 -10.24
C ILE A 171 -13.01 4.09 -10.04
N PHE A 172 -11.99 4.02 -10.90
CA PHE A 172 -10.85 4.94 -10.83
C PHE A 172 -11.28 6.39 -11.03
N ARG A 173 -12.17 6.67 -11.97
CA ARG A 173 -12.72 8.02 -12.18
C ARG A 173 -13.52 8.50 -10.97
N ALA A 174 -14.30 7.63 -10.35
CA ALA A 174 -15.02 7.97 -9.13
C ALA A 174 -14.04 8.31 -7.99
N LEU A 175 -12.98 7.51 -7.81
CA LEU A 175 -11.93 7.81 -6.85
C LEU A 175 -11.23 9.15 -7.15
N CYS A 176 -10.89 9.43 -8.42
CA CYS A 176 -10.24 10.68 -8.82
C CYS A 176 -11.07 11.92 -8.46
N SER A 177 -12.41 11.81 -8.47
CA SER A 177 -13.29 12.92 -8.05
C SER A 177 -13.17 13.28 -6.57
N LEU A 178 -12.56 12.42 -5.76
CA LEU A 178 -12.26 12.64 -4.34
C LEU A 178 -10.89 13.28 -4.11
N ASN A 179 -10.21 13.68 -5.18
CA ASN A 179 -8.90 14.35 -5.16
C ASN A 179 -7.79 13.59 -4.39
N PRO A 180 -7.55 12.30 -4.68
CA PRO A 180 -6.50 11.54 -4.01
C PRO A 180 -5.11 11.99 -4.43
N ILE A 181 -4.17 11.95 -3.50
CA ILE A 181 -2.73 11.97 -3.79
C ILE A 181 -2.38 10.58 -4.32
N LEU A 182 -1.83 10.52 -5.53
CA LEU A 182 -1.50 9.26 -6.20
C LEU A 182 -0.05 8.86 -5.94
N ILE A 183 0.16 7.62 -5.50
CA ILE A 183 1.48 7.02 -5.29
C ILE A 183 1.56 5.76 -6.15
N LEU A 184 2.29 5.85 -7.27
CA LEU A 184 2.18 4.93 -8.40
C LEU A 184 3.53 4.36 -8.80
N SER A 185 3.55 3.12 -9.29
CA SER A 185 4.63 2.66 -10.17
C SER A 185 4.54 3.33 -11.54
N GLU A 186 5.61 3.25 -12.33
CA GLU A 186 5.58 3.70 -13.73
C GLU A 186 4.54 2.92 -14.55
N THR A 187 4.38 1.63 -14.25
CA THR A 187 3.38 0.75 -14.89
C THR A 187 1.97 1.17 -14.53
N ASP A 188 1.68 1.42 -13.24
CA ASP A 188 0.37 1.89 -12.78
C ASP A 188 0.00 3.22 -13.42
N ALA A 189 0.94 4.16 -13.42
CA ALA A 189 0.73 5.47 -14.03
C ALA A 189 0.37 5.36 -15.51
N PHE A 190 1.02 4.44 -16.24
CA PHE A 190 0.73 4.17 -17.65
C PHE A 190 -0.70 3.63 -17.83
N TYR A 191 -1.08 2.59 -17.10
CA TYR A 191 -2.42 1.99 -17.21
C TYR A 191 -3.52 2.94 -16.74
N LEU A 192 -3.37 3.58 -15.60
CA LEU A 192 -4.37 4.49 -15.04
C LEU A 192 -4.55 5.78 -15.86
N SER A 193 -3.56 6.15 -16.67
CA SER A 193 -3.73 7.22 -17.68
C SER A 193 -4.48 6.77 -18.93
N GLY A 194 -4.85 5.48 -19.04
CA GLY A 194 -5.47 4.87 -20.21
C GLY A 194 -4.47 4.66 -21.35
N GLU A 195 -3.23 4.33 -21.03
CA GLU A 195 -2.14 4.05 -21.98
C GLU A 195 -1.86 5.21 -22.97
N LYS A 196 -2.20 6.45 -22.55
CA LYS A 196 -2.19 7.61 -23.46
C LYS A 196 -0.80 8.18 -23.71
N PHE A 197 0.11 8.04 -22.75
CA PHE A 197 1.38 8.73 -22.79
C PHE A 197 2.54 7.75 -22.59
N LEU A 198 3.58 7.89 -23.40
CA LEU A 198 4.86 7.18 -23.23
C LEU A 198 5.84 7.96 -22.33
N ASP A 199 5.58 9.24 -22.09
CA ASP A 199 6.38 10.10 -21.24
C ASP A 199 5.73 10.22 -19.86
N PHE A 200 6.42 9.75 -18.84
CA PHE A 200 5.94 9.75 -17.45
C PHE A 200 5.62 11.15 -16.92
N LYS A 201 6.28 12.21 -17.44
CA LYS A 201 5.97 13.59 -17.03
C LYS A 201 4.61 14.05 -17.55
N MET A 202 4.31 13.70 -18.80
CA MET A 202 2.97 13.96 -19.37
C MET A 202 1.90 13.11 -18.68
N THR A 203 2.25 11.88 -18.31
CA THR A 203 1.36 11.01 -17.51
C THR A 203 1.07 11.62 -16.14
N ALA A 204 2.11 12.09 -15.44
CA ALA A 204 1.95 12.74 -14.13
C ALA A 204 1.11 14.02 -14.22
N GLU A 205 1.33 14.85 -15.26
CA GLU A 205 0.54 16.05 -15.50
C GLU A 205 -0.94 15.72 -15.74
N TYR A 206 -1.21 14.76 -16.60
CA TYR A 206 -2.59 14.30 -16.86
C TYR A 206 -3.28 13.77 -15.60
N LEU A 207 -2.60 12.94 -14.81
CA LEU A 207 -3.15 12.39 -13.57
C LEU A 207 -3.35 13.47 -12.51
N HIS A 208 -2.44 14.44 -12.41
CA HIS A 208 -2.59 15.59 -11.55
C HIS A 208 -3.80 16.44 -11.94
N ASP A 209 -3.99 16.71 -13.24
CA ASP A 209 -5.17 17.45 -13.72
C ASP A 209 -6.47 16.69 -13.43
N LEU A 210 -6.43 15.36 -13.42
CA LEU A 210 -7.58 14.51 -13.14
C LEU A 210 -7.97 14.50 -11.65
N THR A 211 -6.97 14.51 -10.76
CA THR A 211 -7.19 14.44 -9.30
C THR A 211 -7.12 15.79 -8.60
N CYS A 212 -6.57 16.81 -9.25
CA CYS A 212 -6.22 18.09 -8.63
C CYS A 212 -5.32 17.94 -7.38
N SER A 213 -4.51 16.88 -7.33
CA SER A 213 -3.66 16.52 -6.20
C SER A 213 -2.28 16.06 -6.67
N ASP A 214 -1.34 15.95 -5.74
CA ASP A 214 0.02 15.51 -6.02
C ASP A 214 0.06 14.08 -6.60
N VAL A 215 0.99 13.86 -7.54
CA VAL A 215 1.26 12.56 -8.14
C VAL A 215 2.72 12.19 -7.93
N MET A 216 2.95 11.03 -7.35
CA MET A 216 4.28 10.43 -7.19
C MET A 216 4.39 9.21 -8.10
N ILE A 217 5.42 9.17 -8.95
CA ILE A 217 5.70 8.04 -9.84
C ILE A 217 7.06 7.46 -9.51
N PHE A 218 7.07 6.20 -9.11
CA PHE A 218 8.27 5.42 -8.83
C PHE A 218 8.82 4.84 -10.13
N LYS A 219 10.03 5.23 -10.49
CA LYS A 219 10.75 4.78 -11.68
C LYS A 219 11.92 3.89 -11.28
N ASN A 220 11.91 2.65 -11.72
CA ASN A 220 12.83 1.60 -11.26
C ASN A 220 14.32 1.99 -11.25
N ASP A 221 14.82 2.73 -12.23
CA ASP A 221 16.25 3.05 -12.38
C ASP A 221 16.57 4.54 -12.22
N GLU A 222 15.57 5.39 -12.02
CA GLU A 222 15.76 6.86 -12.01
C GLU A 222 15.37 7.48 -10.66
N GLY A 223 14.55 6.82 -9.86
CA GLY A 223 14.08 7.34 -8.58
C GLY A 223 12.59 7.64 -8.55
N VAL A 224 12.18 8.57 -7.70
CA VAL A 224 10.77 8.95 -7.51
C VAL A 224 10.53 10.35 -8.06
N TYR A 225 9.62 10.47 -9.02
CA TYR A 225 9.16 11.74 -9.57
C TYR A 225 7.94 12.23 -8.81
N CYS A 226 8.02 13.47 -8.32
CA CYS A 226 6.89 14.18 -7.71
C CYS A 226 6.39 15.26 -8.67
N TYR A 227 5.08 15.31 -8.87
CA TYR A 227 4.38 16.34 -9.65
C TYR A 227 3.22 16.91 -8.85
N GLY A 228 3.30 18.19 -8.51
CA GLY A 228 2.31 18.91 -7.74
C GLY A 228 2.71 20.38 -7.65
N ASP A 229 2.55 20.99 -6.49
CA ASP A 229 3.03 22.36 -6.24
C ASP A 229 4.53 22.48 -6.49
N GLU A 230 5.30 21.45 -6.15
CA GLU A 230 6.71 21.30 -6.52
C GLU A 230 6.87 20.16 -7.53
N LYS A 231 7.83 20.31 -8.46
CA LYS A 231 8.15 19.30 -9.47
C LYS A 231 9.62 18.94 -9.36
N PHE A 232 9.92 17.72 -8.94
CA PHE A 232 11.31 17.26 -8.80
C PHE A 232 11.41 15.74 -8.94
N ILE A 233 12.63 15.26 -9.13
CA ILE A 233 12.97 13.83 -9.05
C ILE A 233 13.88 13.67 -7.82
N LEU A 234 13.54 12.71 -6.94
CA LEU A 234 14.46 12.19 -5.95
C LEU A 234 15.22 11.03 -6.59
N PRO A 235 16.51 11.17 -6.93
CA PRO A 235 17.30 10.07 -7.45
C PRO A 235 17.43 8.99 -6.36
N CYS A 236 17.04 7.76 -6.68
CA CYS A 236 17.23 6.61 -5.81
C CYS A 236 17.35 5.35 -6.66
N GLU A 237 18.18 4.42 -6.22
CA GLU A 237 18.34 3.12 -6.86
C GLU A 237 17.39 2.11 -6.22
N HIS A 238 16.88 1.15 -7.01
CA HIS A 238 16.07 0.02 -6.55
C HIS A 238 14.84 0.40 -5.71
N VAL A 239 13.75 0.69 -6.39
CA VAL A 239 12.44 0.92 -5.77
C VAL A 239 11.74 -0.44 -5.62
N ASN A 240 11.82 -1.03 -4.44
CA ASN A 240 11.10 -2.24 -4.09
C ASN A 240 9.99 -1.91 -3.08
N ASP A 241 8.87 -2.64 -3.13
CA ASP A 241 7.73 -2.54 -2.20
C ASP A 241 7.19 -1.11 -2.05
N ILE A 242 6.53 -0.62 -3.12
CA ILE A 242 5.94 0.73 -3.18
C ILE A 242 4.88 0.91 -2.08
N GLU A 243 4.15 -0.13 -1.75
CA GLU A 243 3.12 -0.13 -0.72
C GLU A 243 3.69 0.17 0.66
N LEU A 244 4.83 -0.44 0.99
CA LEU A 244 5.57 -0.16 2.22
C LEU A 244 6.13 1.27 2.20
N GLN A 245 6.74 1.68 1.09
CA GLN A 245 7.29 3.02 0.95
C GLN A 245 6.20 4.09 1.11
N ALA A 246 5.02 3.88 0.52
CA ALA A 246 3.88 4.78 0.68
C ALA A 246 3.46 4.92 2.15
N ALA A 247 3.39 3.82 2.91
CA ALA A 247 3.07 3.88 4.33
C ALA A 247 4.08 4.74 5.12
N ILE A 248 5.38 4.57 4.84
CA ILE A 248 6.45 5.35 5.48
C ILE A 248 6.38 6.83 5.07
N PHE A 249 6.13 7.12 3.80
CA PHE A 249 5.94 8.49 3.30
C PHE A 249 4.80 9.19 4.01
N VAL A 250 3.64 8.54 4.07
CA VAL A 250 2.43 9.09 4.71
C VAL A 250 2.66 9.32 6.20
N LEU A 251 3.32 8.39 6.89
CA LEU A 251 3.71 8.55 8.28
C LEU A 251 4.58 9.81 8.50
N ALA A 252 5.58 10.04 7.65
CA ALA A 252 6.43 11.22 7.73
C ALA A 252 5.65 12.52 7.47
N GLN A 253 4.73 12.50 6.47
CA GLN A 253 3.84 13.63 6.19
C GLN A 253 2.97 14.00 7.40
N LEU A 254 2.36 12.99 8.05
CA LEU A 254 1.53 13.18 9.24
C LEU A 254 2.34 13.61 10.46
N ALA A 255 3.61 13.24 10.54
CA ALA A 255 4.55 13.77 11.53
C ALA A 255 4.97 15.22 11.23
N GLY A 256 4.50 15.81 10.13
CA GLY A 256 4.73 17.19 9.73
C GLY A 256 6.01 17.39 8.93
N VAL A 257 6.65 16.36 8.40
CA VAL A 257 7.81 16.49 7.50
C VAL A 257 7.34 17.00 6.14
N ASP A 258 8.10 17.87 5.47
CA ASP A 258 7.77 18.30 4.10
C ASP A 258 7.92 17.17 3.08
N VAL A 259 7.32 17.32 1.91
CA VAL A 259 7.25 16.29 0.86
C VAL A 259 8.64 15.76 0.51
N LYS A 260 9.61 16.63 0.26
CA LYS A 260 10.95 16.23 -0.17
C LYS A 260 11.70 15.43 0.89
N ASN A 261 11.70 15.91 2.13
CA ASN A 261 12.34 15.20 3.25
C ASN A 261 11.58 13.91 3.60
N SER A 262 10.26 13.87 3.45
CA SER A 262 9.47 12.65 3.61
C SER A 262 9.84 11.58 2.57
N MET A 263 10.09 11.97 1.31
CA MET A 263 10.55 11.06 0.27
C MET A 263 11.96 10.52 0.54
N VAL A 264 12.88 11.37 1.02
CA VAL A 264 14.22 10.91 1.43
C VAL A 264 14.12 9.92 2.58
N PHE A 265 13.38 10.26 3.62
CA PHE A 265 13.17 9.38 4.78
C PHE A 265 12.52 8.05 4.35
N MET A 266 11.46 8.11 3.56
CA MET A 266 10.78 6.96 3.02
C MET A 266 11.75 5.99 2.33
N HIS A 267 12.54 6.51 1.39
CA HIS A 267 13.47 5.69 0.63
C HIS A 267 14.53 5.04 1.53
N ASP A 268 15.25 5.85 2.31
CA ASP A 268 16.37 5.38 3.14
C ASP A 268 15.91 4.39 4.21
N PHE A 269 14.72 4.62 4.78
CA PHE A 269 14.19 3.75 5.82
C PHE A 269 13.59 2.46 5.24
N ALA A 270 12.86 2.53 4.12
CA ALA A 270 12.30 1.34 3.48
C ALA A 270 13.39 0.37 3.03
N GLN A 271 14.51 0.87 2.48
CA GLN A 271 15.64 0.01 2.09
C GLN A 271 16.21 -0.78 3.28
N LYS A 272 16.29 -0.16 4.46
CA LYS A 272 16.73 -0.85 5.69
C LYS A 272 15.71 -1.88 6.15
N LEU A 273 14.42 -1.55 6.13
CA LEU A 273 13.34 -2.46 6.55
C LEU A 273 13.25 -3.70 5.66
N ILE A 274 13.40 -3.55 4.34
CA ILE A 274 13.36 -4.69 3.40
C ILE A 274 14.52 -5.66 3.68
N GLN A 275 15.69 -5.14 4.13
CA GLN A 275 16.85 -5.96 4.46
C GLN A 275 16.75 -6.61 5.84
N ASP A 276 16.19 -5.91 6.81
CA ASP A 276 16.12 -6.37 8.20
C ASP A 276 14.91 -5.76 8.92
N TRP A 277 13.84 -6.55 9.01
CA TRP A 277 12.58 -6.14 9.63
C TRP A 277 12.60 -6.48 11.12
N ASP A 278 13.26 -5.67 11.90
CA ASP A 278 13.35 -5.85 13.35
C ASP A 278 13.09 -4.55 14.15
N ASN A 279 12.98 -4.69 15.45
CA ASN A 279 12.76 -3.56 16.35
C ASN A 279 13.92 -2.54 16.33
N PHE A 280 15.15 -2.99 16.07
CA PHE A 280 16.30 -2.10 16.03
C PHE A 280 16.23 -1.16 14.83
N THR A 281 15.88 -1.69 13.66
CA THR A 281 15.65 -0.88 12.45
C THR A 281 14.55 0.17 12.67
N PHE A 282 13.45 -0.20 13.32
CA PHE A 282 12.38 0.75 13.65
C PHE A 282 12.83 1.83 14.65
N GLU A 283 13.61 1.48 15.66
CA GLU A 283 14.16 2.48 16.62
C GLU A 283 15.12 3.46 15.94
N GLU A 284 15.96 3.00 15.00
CA GLU A 284 16.77 3.89 14.17
C GLU A 284 15.90 4.83 13.33
N GLY A 285 14.83 4.32 12.72
CA GLY A 285 13.87 5.10 11.96
C GLY A 285 13.20 6.20 12.80
N LYS A 286 12.78 5.89 14.04
CA LYS A 286 12.23 6.88 14.97
C LYS A 286 13.21 8.01 15.29
N ILE A 287 14.47 7.66 15.53
CA ILE A 287 15.53 8.63 15.81
C ILE A 287 15.72 9.54 14.60
N THR A 288 15.86 8.97 13.41
CA THR A 288 16.04 9.73 12.17
C THR A 288 14.86 10.66 11.90
N LEU A 289 13.62 10.18 12.06
CA LEU A 289 12.42 10.99 11.88
C LEU A 289 12.37 12.16 12.88
N ALA A 290 12.71 11.91 14.14
CA ALA A 290 12.75 12.94 15.17
C ALA A 290 13.82 14.01 14.87
N GLU A 291 14.99 13.63 14.33
CA GLU A 291 16.04 14.55 13.89
C GLU A 291 15.58 15.44 12.74
N ILE A 292 14.88 14.88 11.75
CA ILE A 292 14.32 15.65 10.63
C ILE A 292 13.31 16.68 11.13
N ILE A 293 12.41 16.28 12.03
CA ILE A 293 11.41 17.18 12.63
C ILE A 293 12.09 18.32 13.43
N ALA A 294 13.17 18.04 14.15
CA ALA A 294 13.88 19.01 14.96
C ALA A 294 14.67 20.06 14.16
N GLN A 295 14.91 19.82 12.86
CA GLN A 295 15.63 20.75 11.98
C GLN A 295 14.74 21.81 11.33
N LYS A 296 13.42 21.74 11.57
CA LYS A 296 12.43 22.74 11.15
C LYS A 296 12.38 23.91 12.13
#